data_47b15476536a4e0bd4a36d3c43d4635f
#
_entry.id   47b15476536a4e0bd4a36d3c43d4635f
#
_cell.length_a   1.000
_cell.length_b   1.000
_cell.length_c   1.000
_cell.angle_alpha   90.00
_cell.angle_beta   90.00
_cell.angle_gamma   90.00
#
_symmetry.space_group_name_H-M   'P 1'
#
loop_
_entity.id
_entity.type
_entity.pdbx_description
1 polymer ?
#
loop_
_entity_poly.entity_id
_entity_poly.type
_entity_poly.pdbx_seq_one_letter_code
_entity_poly.pdbx_strand_id
1 'polypeptide(L)'
;MITVYSKNNCPYCVQAKNLLQLKGIVFEEVKIDEDSEAREFVLGEGHRTVPQIYQAGKLLVAGGFQGLQKQPEEFFQQLKG
;
A
#
# COMPACT_ATOMS: atom_id res chain seq x y z
N MET A 1 3.06 -11.38 -2.03
CA MET A 1 1.79 -10.75 -1.63
C MET A 1 2.00 -9.26 -1.39
N ILE A 2 1.14 -8.47 -1.94
CA ILE A 2 1.15 -7.03 -1.71
C ILE A 2 0.50 -6.73 -0.37
N THR A 3 1.12 -5.86 0.42
CA THR A 3 0.57 -5.41 1.69
C THR A 3 0.34 -3.90 1.62
N VAL A 4 -0.87 -3.47 1.92
CA VAL A 4 -1.21 -2.06 2.00
C VAL A 4 -1.35 -1.68 3.47
N TYR A 5 -0.41 -0.88 3.96
CA TYR A 5 -0.50 -0.34 5.31
C TYR A 5 -1.39 0.88 5.26
N SER A 6 -2.48 0.85 6.02
CA SER A 6 -3.51 1.87 5.97
C SER A 6 -3.94 2.26 7.38
N LYS A 7 -4.97 3.08 7.48
CA LYS A 7 -5.64 3.37 8.74
C LYS A 7 -7.10 3.68 8.45
N ASN A 8 -7.92 3.72 9.51
CA ASN A 8 -9.31 4.12 9.37
C ASN A 8 -9.40 5.59 8.99
N ASN A 9 -10.47 5.97 8.29
CA ASN A 9 -10.73 7.35 7.87
C ASN A 9 -9.59 7.95 7.03
N CYS A 10 -9.09 7.16 6.09
CA CYS A 10 -8.00 7.59 5.22
C CYS A 10 -8.46 7.51 3.75
N PRO A 11 -8.87 8.64 3.15
CA PRO A 11 -9.35 8.63 1.75
C PRO A 11 -8.32 8.11 0.76
N TYR A 12 -7.05 8.47 0.92
CA TYR A 12 -6.01 7.98 0.01
C TYR A 12 -5.77 6.48 0.17
N CYS A 13 -5.97 5.95 1.36
CA CYS A 13 -5.88 4.50 1.56
C CYS A 13 -7.01 3.78 0.80
N VAL A 14 -8.21 4.33 0.85
CA VAL A 14 -9.35 3.79 0.11
C VAL A 14 -9.06 3.84 -1.39
N GLN A 15 -8.53 4.94 -1.88
CA GLN A 15 -8.21 5.09 -3.29
C GLN A 15 -7.13 4.11 -3.74
N ALA A 16 -6.12 3.89 -2.92
CA ALA A 16 -5.06 2.93 -3.23
C ALA A 16 -5.61 1.51 -3.34
N LYS A 17 -6.46 1.12 -2.39
CA LYS A 17 -7.08 -0.21 -2.41
C LYS A 17 -7.98 -0.38 -3.62
N ASN A 18 -8.78 0.64 -3.93
CA ASN A 18 -9.67 0.60 -5.09
C ASN A 18 -8.88 0.46 -6.38
N LEU A 19 -7.77 1.18 -6.51
CA LEU A 19 -6.93 1.09 -7.69
C LEU A 19 -6.36 -0.32 -7.86
N LEU A 20 -5.85 -0.92 -6.80
CA LEU A 20 -5.33 -2.28 -6.86
C LEU A 20 -6.43 -3.28 -7.24
N GLN A 21 -7.63 -3.12 -6.67
CA GLN A 21 -8.76 -3.98 -7.01
C GLN A 21 -9.15 -3.82 -8.47
N LEU A 22 -9.19 -2.59 -8.96
CA LEU A 22 -9.53 -2.30 -10.36
C LEU A 22 -8.52 -2.97 -11.31
N LYS A 23 -7.26 -3.04 -10.92
CA LYS A 23 -6.22 -3.68 -11.72
C LYS A 23 -6.16 -5.19 -11.53
N GLY A 24 -7.03 -5.76 -10.69
CA GLY A 24 -7.08 -7.20 -10.46
C GLY A 24 -5.95 -7.74 -9.62
N ILE A 25 -5.37 -6.90 -8.77
CA ILE A 25 -4.23 -7.28 -7.94
C ILE A 25 -4.72 -7.66 -6.54
N VAL A 26 -4.31 -8.86 -6.09
CA VAL A 26 -4.62 -9.32 -4.75
C VAL A 26 -3.66 -8.68 -3.77
N PHE A 27 -4.20 -8.18 -2.66
CA PHE A 27 -3.39 -7.57 -1.60
C PHE A 27 -4.03 -7.84 -0.25
N GLU A 28 -3.23 -7.66 0.81
CA GLU A 28 -3.77 -7.66 2.15
C GLU A 28 -3.66 -6.25 2.73
N GLU A 29 -4.64 -5.88 3.53
CA GLU A 29 -4.65 -4.58 4.19
C GLU A 29 -4.29 -4.77 5.66
N VAL A 30 -3.36 -3.95 6.16
CA VAL A 30 -3.01 -3.93 7.57
C VAL A 30 -3.21 -2.52 8.09
N LYS A 31 -4.13 -2.36 9.04
CA LYS A 31 -4.45 -1.03 9.60
C LYS A 31 -3.54 -0.74 10.78
N ILE A 32 -2.70 0.28 10.62
CA ILE A 32 -1.69 0.61 11.62
C ILE A 32 -2.28 1.24 12.88
N ASP A 33 -3.50 1.75 12.81
CA ASP A 33 -4.20 2.25 13.99
C ASP A 33 -4.85 1.13 14.81
N GLU A 34 -4.85 -0.10 14.29
CA GLU A 34 -5.38 -1.28 14.98
C GLU A 34 -4.32 -2.32 15.25
N ASP A 35 -3.12 -2.16 14.71
CA ASP A 35 -2.04 -3.14 14.82
C ASP A 35 -0.75 -2.41 15.20
N SER A 36 -0.36 -2.53 16.48
CA SER A 36 0.79 -1.80 16.99
C SER A 36 2.12 -2.24 16.39
N GLU A 37 2.26 -3.53 16.06
CA GLU A 37 3.48 -4.02 15.42
C GLU A 37 3.64 -3.46 14.02
N ALA A 38 2.54 -3.41 13.27
CA ALA A 38 2.55 -2.82 11.94
C ALA A 38 2.88 -1.33 12.00
N ARG A 39 2.32 -0.64 13.00
CA ARG A 39 2.60 0.78 13.19
C ARG A 39 4.09 1.00 13.47
N GLU A 40 4.67 0.20 14.33
CA GLU A 40 6.09 0.30 14.63
C GLU A 40 6.95 0.02 13.39
N PHE A 41 6.55 -0.96 12.58
CA PHE A 41 7.25 -1.27 11.34
C PHE A 41 7.25 -0.06 10.40
N VAL A 42 6.08 0.52 10.17
CA VAL A 42 5.93 1.66 9.26
C VAL A 42 6.74 2.86 9.75
N LEU A 43 6.68 3.15 11.05
CA LEU A 43 7.45 4.25 11.64
C LEU A 43 8.95 3.97 11.58
N GLY A 44 9.36 2.73 11.80
CA GLY A 44 10.76 2.32 11.73
C GLY A 44 11.34 2.44 10.32
N GLU A 45 10.49 2.33 9.29
CA GLU A 45 10.88 2.52 7.91
C GLU A 45 10.97 4.00 7.52
N GLY A 46 10.64 4.89 8.45
CA GLY A 46 10.73 6.33 8.22
C GLY A 46 9.47 6.96 7.65
N HIS A 47 8.38 6.20 7.59
CA HIS A 47 7.13 6.74 7.04
C HIS A 47 6.33 7.46 8.11
N ARG A 48 5.68 8.55 7.72
CA ARG A 48 4.78 9.32 8.58
C ARG A 48 3.37 9.40 8.04
N THR A 49 3.15 8.78 6.89
CA THR A 49 1.85 8.83 6.21
C THR A 49 1.44 7.45 5.74
N VAL A 50 0.16 7.28 5.47
CA VAL A 50 -0.41 6.10 4.82
C VAL A 50 -1.26 6.58 3.64
N PRO A 51 -1.46 5.76 2.61
CA PRO A 51 -1.08 4.35 2.52
C PRO A 51 0.41 4.15 2.22
N GLN A 52 0.95 3.00 2.64
CA GLN A 52 2.28 2.56 2.25
C GLN A 52 2.13 1.18 1.63
N ILE A 53 2.67 0.97 0.45
CA ILE A 53 2.47 -0.24 -0.33
C ILE A 53 3.77 -1.03 -0.37
N TYR A 54 3.73 -2.25 0.16
CA TYR A 54 4.89 -3.10 0.30
C TYR A 54 4.67 -4.43 -0.42
N GLN A 55 5.78 -5.04 -0.81
CA GLN A 55 5.78 -6.39 -1.35
C GLN A 55 6.96 -7.13 -0.76
N ALA A 56 6.69 -8.28 -0.12
CA ALA A 56 7.73 -9.13 0.47
C ALA A 56 8.67 -8.35 1.40
N GLY A 57 8.11 -7.45 2.20
CA GLY A 57 8.88 -6.69 3.18
C GLY A 57 9.62 -5.49 2.64
N LYS A 58 9.44 -5.17 1.37
CA LYS A 58 10.13 -4.03 0.73
C LYS A 58 9.11 -3.05 0.19
N LEU A 59 9.44 -1.77 0.28
CA LEU A 59 8.61 -0.71 -0.28
C LEU A 59 8.49 -0.90 -1.79
N LEU A 60 7.26 -1.05 -2.26
CA LEU A 60 7.01 -1.29 -3.68
C LEU A 60 7.04 0.02 -4.48
N VAL A 61 6.38 1.05 -3.96
CA VAL A 61 6.38 2.38 -4.60
C VAL A 61 6.52 3.44 -3.52
N ALA A 62 7.25 4.49 -3.84
CA ALA A 62 7.33 5.67 -2.97
C ALA A 62 6.14 6.59 -3.27
N GLY A 63 5.69 7.33 -2.27
CA GLY A 63 4.64 8.33 -2.46
C GLY A 63 3.22 7.83 -2.28
N GLY A 64 3.05 6.64 -1.70
CA GLY A 64 1.72 6.13 -1.37
C GLY A 64 0.81 6.01 -2.58
N PHE A 65 -0.44 6.49 -2.45
CA PHE A 65 -1.40 6.41 -3.54
C PHE A 65 -0.93 7.19 -4.78
N GLN A 66 -0.36 8.36 -4.58
CA GLN A 66 0.08 9.18 -5.71
C GLN A 66 1.21 8.50 -6.49
N GLY A 67 2.12 7.84 -5.79
CA GLY A 67 3.16 7.06 -6.42
C GLY A 67 2.61 5.85 -7.17
N LEU A 68 1.63 5.18 -6.57
CA LEU A 68 0.98 4.04 -7.21
C LEU A 68 0.21 4.47 -8.45
N GLN A 69 -0.51 5.58 -8.38
CA GLN A 69 -1.32 6.10 -9.47
C GLN A 69 -0.49 6.42 -10.72
N LYS A 70 0.75 6.83 -10.52
CA LYS A 70 1.65 7.21 -11.62
C LYS A 70 2.25 6.03 -12.36
N GLN A 71 2.10 4.82 -11.84
CA GLN A 71 2.73 3.67 -12.44
C GLN A 71 2.08 3.27 -13.76
N PRO A 72 2.87 2.81 -14.75
CA PRO A 72 2.31 2.39 -16.03
C PRO A 72 1.58 1.07 -15.90
N GLU A 73 0.75 0.75 -16.90
CA GLU A 73 -0.02 -0.50 -16.89
C GLU A 73 0.88 -1.73 -16.75
N GLU A 74 2.07 -1.70 -17.34
CA GLU A 74 3.02 -2.82 -17.25
C GLU A 74 3.38 -3.14 -15.81
N PHE A 75 3.51 -2.13 -14.95
CA PHE A 75 3.79 -2.31 -13.54
C PHE A 75 2.72 -3.18 -12.89
N PHE A 76 1.45 -2.85 -13.15
CA PHE A 76 0.34 -3.61 -12.58
C PHE A 76 0.23 -5.01 -13.17
N GLN A 77 0.54 -5.16 -14.44
CA GLN A 77 0.51 -6.48 -15.08
C GLN A 77 1.51 -7.43 -14.43
N GLN A 78 2.69 -6.93 -14.08
CA GLN A 78 3.70 -7.74 -13.43
C GLN A 78 3.28 -8.18 -12.02
N LEU A 79 2.49 -7.38 -11.34
CA LEU A 79 2.02 -7.71 -9.99
C LEU A 79 0.95 -8.79 -9.98
N LYS A 80 0.26 -8.99 -11.09
CA LYS A 80 -0.76 -10.02 -11.20
C LYS A 80 -0.16 -11.41 -11.23
N GLY A 81 1.08 -11.50 -11.63
CA GLY A 81 1.86 -12.68 -11.76
C GLY A 81 1.43 -13.82 -10.97
#